data_315f68d1b97fef09515217052c864635
#
_entry.id   315f68d1b97fef09515217052c864635
#
_cell.length_a   1.000
_cell.length_b   1.000
_cell.length_c   1.000
_cell.angle_alpha   90.00
_cell.angle_beta   90.00
_cell.angle_gamma   90.00
#
_symmetry.space_group_name_H-M   'P 1'
#
loop_
_entity.id
_entity.type
_entity.pdbx_description
1 polymer ?
#
loop_
_entity_poly.entity_id
_entity_poly.type
_entity_poly.pdbx_seq_one_letter_code
_entity_poly.pdbx_strand_id
1 'polypeptide(L)'
;PLFPGHYQPHLPADLGFYDLRLPEVREAQAELARQHGIHGFCYYHYWFNGRRILERPFNEVLESGKPDFPFCLCWANENWTRVWDGGKRNVLLEQKYSPEDDLAHIRSLIPAFNDPRYIRIDGKPLLLVYRTELLPDPARTAEVWREEARRAGIGDLYLARVEGFVKGVDPNSIGFDAAVEFAPDAFKAGTALFRGRTARLLGKFKLLPAVFRYSW
;
A
#
# COMPACT_ATOMS: atom_id res chain seq x y z
N PRO A 1 25.75 6.15 -9.77
CA PRO A 1 26.02 5.24 -10.88
C PRO A 1 26.46 3.87 -10.37
N LEU A 2 26.01 2.80 -11.02
CA LEU A 2 26.31 1.41 -10.63
C LEU A 2 27.73 0.98 -11.07
N PHE A 3 28.29 1.64 -12.07
CA PHE A 3 29.63 1.38 -12.62
C PHE A 3 30.15 2.62 -13.34
N PRO A 4 31.46 2.75 -13.60
CA PRO A 4 32.02 3.84 -14.39
C PRO A 4 31.37 3.94 -15.77
N GLY A 5 30.94 5.15 -16.16
CA GLY A 5 30.22 5.40 -17.41
C GLY A 5 28.72 5.10 -17.40
N HIS A 6 28.15 4.66 -16.27
CA HIS A 6 26.71 4.53 -16.14
C HIS A 6 26.03 5.89 -16.31
N TYR A 7 25.18 5.99 -17.32
CA TYR A 7 24.33 7.15 -17.55
C TYR A 7 23.00 6.99 -16.80
N GLN A 8 22.69 7.94 -15.92
CA GLN A 8 21.44 8.01 -15.19
C GLN A 8 20.59 9.14 -15.77
N PRO A 9 19.63 8.83 -16.68
CA PRO A 9 18.87 9.85 -17.42
C PRO A 9 17.86 10.60 -16.57
N HIS A 10 17.36 9.95 -15.50
CA HIS A 10 16.34 10.53 -14.63
C HIS A 10 16.90 10.69 -13.21
N LEU A 11 16.90 11.90 -12.72
CA LEU A 11 17.24 12.26 -11.34
C LEU A 11 16.02 12.87 -10.67
N PRO A 12 15.90 12.77 -9.33
CA PRO A 12 14.86 13.48 -8.59
C PRO A 12 14.92 14.99 -8.88
N ALA A 13 13.76 15.60 -9.11
CA ALA A 13 13.64 17.02 -9.42
C ALA A 13 13.45 17.85 -8.14
N ASP A 14 12.19 18.17 -7.79
CA ASP A 14 11.85 19.20 -6.81
C ASP A 14 12.34 18.91 -5.38
N LEU A 15 12.31 17.65 -4.96
CA LEU A 15 12.71 17.24 -3.61
C LEU A 15 14.12 16.65 -3.54
N GLY A 16 14.79 16.46 -4.68
CA GLY A 16 16.09 15.82 -4.75
C GLY A 16 16.12 14.40 -4.15
N PHE A 17 17.29 13.94 -3.73
CA PHE A 17 17.45 12.72 -2.94
C PHE A 17 17.10 13.03 -1.50
N TYR A 18 16.08 12.40 -0.95
CA TYR A 18 15.53 12.70 0.36
C TYR A 18 15.55 11.52 1.33
N ASP A 19 15.47 11.85 2.62
CA ASP A 19 15.36 10.90 3.71
C ASP A 19 14.08 11.18 4.51
N LEU A 20 13.14 10.23 4.53
CA LEU A 20 11.85 10.38 5.24
C LEU A 20 11.97 10.47 6.77
N ARG A 21 13.17 10.22 7.33
CA ARG A 21 13.44 10.43 8.76
C ARG A 21 13.55 11.92 9.11
N LEU A 22 13.77 12.78 8.12
CA LEU A 22 13.89 14.23 8.32
C LEU A 22 12.50 14.89 8.30
N PRO A 23 12.11 15.62 9.38
CA PRO A 23 10.80 16.28 9.45
C PRO A 23 10.57 17.28 8.31
N GLU A 24 11.58 18.08 7.98
CA GLU A 24 11.53 19.08 6.91
C GLU A 24 11.22 18.46 5.54
N VAL A 25 11.67 17.24 5.29
CA VAL A 25 11.36 16.51 4.06
C VAL A 25 9.88 16.14 4.02
N ARG A 26 9.34 15.63 5.13
CA ARG A 26 7.92 15.27 5.21
C ARG A 26 7.01 16.50 5.07
N GLU A 27 7.42 17.62 5.64
CA GLU A 27 6.71 18.91 5.49
C GLU A 27 6.78 19.42 4.04
N ALA A 28 7.93 19.37 3.40
CA ALA A 28 8.11 19.75 2.00
C ALA A 28 7.27 18.87 1.05
N GLN A 29 7.20 17.56 1.29
CA GLN A 29 6.34 16.64 0.53
C GLN A 29 4.86 16.99 0.69
N ALA A 30 4.40 17.27 1.90
CA ALA A 30 3.01 17.64 2.16
C ALA A 30 2.66 18.98 1.50
N GLU A 31 3.57 19.94 1.54
CA GLU A 31 3.37 21.24 0.87
C GLU A 31 3.30 21.08 -0.65
N LEU A 32 4.22 20.32 -1.25
CA LEU A 32 4.19 20.03 -2.67
C LEU A 32 2.88 19.34 -3.08
N ALA A 33 2.43 18.36 -2.29
CA ALA A 33 1.17 17.65 -2.52
C ALA A 33 -0.03 18.62 -2.45
N ARG A 34 -0.07 19.53 -1.46
CA ARG A 34 -1.12 20.55 -1.31
C ARG A 34 -1.17 21.48 -2.52
N GLN A 35 -0.02 21.96 -2.99
CA GLN A 35 0.08 22.83 -4.18
C GLN A 35 -0.45 22.17 -5.44
N HIS A 36 -0.42 20.84 -5.51
CA HIS A 36 -0.92 20.04 -6.64
C HIS A 36 -2.33 19.48 -6.43
N GLY A 37 -3.05 19.94 -5.40
CA GLY A 37 -4.43 19.54 -5.15
C GLY A 37 -4.60 18.13 -4.56
N ILE A 38 -3.53 17.53 -4.04
CA ILE A 38 -3.60 16.25 -3.34
C ILE A 38 -4.22 16.50 -1.94
N HIS A 39 -5.27 15.75 -1.63
CA HIS A 39 -6.00 15.94 -0.36
C HIS A 39 -5.25 15.36 0.84
N GLY A 40 -4.57 14.22 0.69
CA GLY A 40 -3.88 13.54 1.78
C GLY A 40 -3.02 12.38 1.30
N PHE A 41 -2.27 11.80 2.21
CA PHE A 41 -1.41 10.64 1.93
C PHE A 41 -2.04 9.34 2.42
N CYS A 42 -1.83 8.27 1.65
CA CYS A 42 -2.09 6.90 2.08
C CYS A 42 -0.75 6.25 2.40
N TYR A 43 -0.43 6.12 3.70
CA TYR A 43 0.81 5.48 4.12
C TYR A 43 0.68 3.97 4.06
N TYR A 44 1.65 3.28 3.46
CA TYR A 44 1.77 1.85 3.62
C TYR A 44 2.15 1.52 5.07
N HIS A 45 1.38 0.63 5.67
CA HIS A 45 1.60 0.08 6.98
C HIS A 45 2.01 -1.39 6.85
N TYR A 46 3.10 -1.75 7.50
CA TYR A 46 3.66 -3.10 7.46
C TYR A 46 3.55 -3.74 8.83
N TRP A 47 2.69 -4.74 8.93
CA TRP A 47 2.45 -5.50 10.14
C TRP A 47 2.64 -6.99 9.85
N PHE A 48 3.53 -7.65 10.57
CA PHE A 48 3.88 -9.05 10.43
C PHE A 48 3.76 -9.73 11.78
N ASN A 49 2.56 -10.21 12.13
CA ASN A 49 2.29 -10.97 13.35
C ASN A 49 2.90 -10.32 14.61
N GLY A 50 2.48 -9.09 14.91
CA GLY A 50 2.94 -8.30 16.05
C GLY A 50 4.20 -7.47 15.79
N ARG A 51 4.87 -7.65 14.65
CA ARG A 51 6.07 -6.90 14.27
C ARG A 51 5.74 -5.81 13.25
N ARG A 52 6.03 -4.55 13.58
CA ARG A 52 5.99 -3.44 12.64
C ARG A 52 7.37 -3.22 12.02
N ILE A 53 7.39 -2.80 10.78
CA ILE A 53 8.62 -2.42 10.08
C ILE A 53 8.39 -1.15 9.24
N LEU A 54 9.47 -0.40 9.01
CA LEU A 54 9.46 0.91 8.33
C LEU A 54 8.52 1.93 8.98
N GLU A 55 8.16 1.71 10.24
CA GLU A 55 7.15 2.49 10.98
C GLU A 55 7.64 3.86 11.42
N ARG A 56 8.97 4.08 11.48
CA ARG A 56 9.56 5.28 12.06
C ARG A 56 9.03 6.59 11.45
N PRO A 57 9.01 6.78 10.12
CA PRO A 57 8.52 8.04 9.54
C PRO A 57 7.07 8.33 9.92
N PHE A 58 6.22 7.29 9.90
CA PHE A 58 4.81 7.44 10.27
C PHE A 58 4.63 7.69 11.78
N ASN A 59 5.36 7.00 12.64
CA ASN A 59 5.31 7.24 14.08
C ASN A 59 5.68 8.70 14.41
N GLU A 60 6.75 9.22 13.80
CA GLU A 60 7.17 10.61 13.99
C GLU A 60 6.13 11.62 13.47
N VAL A 61 5.42 11.31 12.38
CA VAL A 61 4.27 12.12 11.91
C VAL A 61 3.15 12.14 12.93
N LEU A 62 2.85 10.99 13.53
CA LEU A 62 1.79 10.85 14.52
C LEU A 62 2.14 11.57 15.81
N GLU A 63 3.36 11.36 16.34
CA GLU A 63 3.85 11.93 17.60
C GLU A 63 4.03 13.45 17.54
N SER A 64 4.58 13.96 16.41
CA SER A 64 4.85 15.40 16.26
C SER A 64 3.62 16.22 15.86
N GLY A 65 2.56 15.60 15.35
CA GLY A 65 1.46 16.32 14.71
C GLY A 65 1.83 16.98 13.37
N LYS A 66 3.01 16.67 12.81
CA LYS A 66 3.55 17.28 11.59
C LYS A 66 3.96 16.23 10.54
N PRO A 67 3.76 16.53 9.22
CA PRO A 67 3.08 17.71 8.67
C PRO A 67 1.57 17.74 9.04
N ASP A 68 1.00 18.92 9.10
CA ASP A 68 -0.46 19.10 9.21
C ASP A 68 -1.09 18.83 7.84
N PHE A 69 -1.24 17.53 7.54
CA PHE A 69 -1.75 17.07 6.26
C PHE A 69 -2.55 15.78 6.47
N PRO A 70 -3.72 15.62 5.83
CA PRO A 70 -4.57 14.46 6.02
C PRO A 70 -3.87 13.14 5.61
N PHE A 71 -4.20 12.07 6.28
CA PHE A 71 -3.65 10.75 5.96
C PHE A 71 -4.61 9.60 6.29
N CYS A 72 -4.38 8.47 5.64
CA CYS A 72 -4.93 7.17 6.00
C CYS A 72 -3.84 6.11 5.91
N LEU A 73 -4.18 4.88 6.26
CA LEU A 73 -3.27 3.74 6.22
C LEU A 73 -3.73 2.69 5.22
N CYS A 74 -2.78 2.04 4.58
CA CYS A 74 -2.99 0.84 3.77
C CYS A 74 -2.11 -0.30 4.31
N TRP A 75 -2.73 -1.37 4.81
CA TRP A 75 -1.98 -2.55 5.23
C TRP A 75 -1.46 -3.32 4.02
N ALA A 76 -0.14 -3.32 3.83
CA ALA A 76 0.55 -4.09 2.80
C ALA A 76 0.80 -5.52 3.32
N ASN A 77 -0.25 -6.33 3.29
CA ASN A 77 -0.35 -7.63 3.93
C ASN A 77 0.12 -8.78 3.04
N GLU A 78 1.33 -8.69 2.52
CA GLU A 78 1.91 -9.78 1.73
C GLU A 78 3.31 -10.16 2.20
N ASN A 79 3.72 -11.39 1.89
CA ASN A 79 5.08 -11.84 2.19
C ASN A 79 6.11 -10.97 1.49
N TRP A 80 7.17 -10.62 2.17
CA TRP A 80 8.35 -10.05 1.52
C TRP A 80 9.26 -11.16 1.01
N THR A 81 9.49 -11.14 -0.28
CA THR A 81 10.30 -12.14 -0.98
C THR A 81 11.36 -11.46 -1.85
N ARG A 82 12.40 -12.18 -2.25
CA ARG A 82 13.44 -11.68 -3.16
C ARG A 82 13.01 -11.72 -4.63
N VAL A 83 11.83 -11.13 -4.94
CA VAL A 83 11.25 -11.18 -6.30
C VAL A 83 12.13 -10.45 -7.32
N TRP A 84 12.76 -9.35 -6.93
CA TRP A 84 13.59 -8.51 -7.82
C TRP A 84 14.87 -9.16 -8.33
N ASP A 85 15.35 -10.22 -7.68
CA ASP A 85 16.49 -11.03 -8.16
C ASP A 85 16.08 -12.43 -8.65
N GLY A 86 14.78 -12.62 -8.91
CA GLY A 86 14.22 -13.89 -9.40
C GLY A 86 13.94 -14.92 -8.30
N GLY A 87 14.21 -14.59 -7.05
CA GLY A 87 14.08 -15.50 -5.90
C GLY A 87 12.66 -15.54 -5.28
N LYS A 88 11.62 -15.75 -6.09
CA LYS A 88 10.21 -15.79 -5.61
C LYS A 88 9.95 -16.77 -4.45
N ARG A 89 10.82 -17.78 -4.26
CA ARG A 89 10.71 -18.78 -3.21
C ARG A 89 11.42 -18.40 -1.91
N ASN A 90 12.26 -17.36 -1.92
CA ASN A 90 12.99 -16.91 -0.73
C ASN A 90 12.16 -15.87 0.01
N VAL A 91 11.41 -16.33 1.01
CA VAL A 91 10.65 -15.45 1.90
C VAL A 91 11.61 -14.80 2.89
N LEU A 92 11.66 -13.46 2.90
CA LEU A 92 12.45 -12.68 3.85
C LEU A 92 11.65 -12.41 5.13
N LEU A 93 10.36 -12.07 4.96
CA LEU A 93 9.40 -11.89 6.05
C LEU A 93 8.09 -12.56 5.64
N GLU A 94 7.64 -13.48 6.46
CA GLU A 94 6.40 -14.21 6.25
C GLU A 94 5.24 -13.48 6.92
N GLN A 95 4.16 -13.26 6.17
CA GLN A 95 2.89 -12.81 6.72
C GLN A 95 2.13 -14.01 7.29
N LYS A 96 1.74 -13.91 8.56
CA LYS A 96 0.90 -14.90 9.24
C LYS A 96 -0.38 -14.23 9.69
N TYR A 97 -1.47 -14.99 9.65
CA TYR A 97 -2.78 -14.51 10.02
C TYR A 97 -3.35 -15.38 11.13
N SER A 98 -3.90 -14.77 12.16
CA SER A 98 -4.67 -15.43 13.21
C SER A 98 -5.68 -14.45 13.83
N PRO A 99 -6.73 -14.93 14.49
CA PRO A 99 -7.67 -14.05 15.20
C PRO A 99 -7.00 -13.19 16.29
N GLU A 100 -5.98 -13.72 16.96
CA GLU A 100 -5.21 -12.98 17.96
C GLU A 100 -4.37 -11.88 17.31
N ASP A 101 -3.81 -12.15 16.13
CA ASP A 101 -3.05 -11.16 15.37
C ASP A 101 -3.97 -10.07 14.80
N ASP A 102 -5.16 -10.41 14.30
CA ASP A 102 -6.17 -9.44 13.87
C ASP A 102 -6.50 -8.44 14.99
N LEU A 103 -6.67 -8.96 16.22
CA LEU A 103 -6.95 -8.13 17.38
C LEU A 103 -5.76 -7.25 17.78
N ALA A 104 -4.57 -7.81 17.81
CA ALA A 104 -3.33 -7.07 18.12
C ALA A 104 -3.06 -5.99 17.06
N HIS A 105 -3.29 -6.31 15.80
CA HIS A 105 -3.10 -5.39 14.68
C HIS A 105 -4.00 -4.17 14.81
N ILE A 106 -5.32 -4.36 14.92
CA ILE A 106 -6.25 -3.23 14.99
C ILE A 106 -5.99 -2.35 16.22
N ARG A 107 -5.66 -2.94 17.38
CA ARG A 107 -5.27 -2.21 18.58
C ARG A 107 -4.07 -1.30 18.37
N SER A 108 -3.11 -1.75 17.58
CA SER A 108 -1.92 -0.95 17.23
C SER A 108 -2.25 0.29 16.39
N LEU A 109 -3.41 0.31 15.71
CA LEU A 109 -3.86 1.41 14.85
C LEU A 109 -4.76 2.43 15.58
N ILE A 110 -5.28 2.11 16.75
CA ILE A 110 -6.17 3.01 17.52
C ILE A 110 -5.56 4.41 17.72
N PRO A 111 -4.27 4.57 18.08
CA PRO A 111 -3.68 5.90 18.20
C PRO A 111 -3.76 6.71 16.90
N ALA A 112 -3.56 6.06 15.74
CA ALA A 112 -3.68 6.71 14.45
C ALA A 112 -5.12 7.12 14.14
N PHE A 113 -6.09 6.27 14.44
CA PHE A 113 -7.50 6.58 14.22
C PHE A 113 -8.02 7.73 15.09
N ASN A 114 -7.39 8.00 16.21
CA ASN A 114 -7.71 9.15 17.07
C ASN A 114 -7.10 10.47 16.58
N ASP A 115 -6.16 10.43 15.64
CA ASP A 115 -5.55 11.65 15.11
C ASP A 115 -6.59 12.47 14.29
N PRO A 116 -6.73 13.79 14.53
CA PRO A 116 -7.69 14.61 13.82
C PRO A 116 -7.43 14.73 12.31
N ARG A 117 -6.20 14.45 11.86
CA ARG A 117 -5.81 14.44 10.44
C ARG A 117 -6.18 13.13 9.75
N TYR A 118 -6.58 12.10 10.51
CA TYR A 118 -6.91 10.80 9.91
C TYR A 118 -8.14 10.89 9.02
N ILE A 119 -8.01 10.48 7.76
CA ILE A 119 -9.09 10.55 6.76
C ILE A 119 -10.25 9.66 7.19
N ARG A 120 -11.46 10.23 7.17
CA ARG A 120 -12.71 9.56 7.53
C ARG A 120 -13.72 9.66 6.39
N ILE A 121 -14.49 8.61 6.24
CA ILE A 121 -15.66 8.58 5.35
C ILE A 121 -16.89 8.40 6.24
N ASP A 122 -17.82 9.33 6.17
CA ASP A 122 -19.01 9.38 7.02
C ASP A 122 -18.68 9.21 8.52
N GLY A 123 -17.61 9.88 8.97
CA GLY A 123 -17.14 9.82 10.34
C GLY A 123 -16.31 8.56 10.71
N LYS A 124 -16.23 7.56 9.84
CA LYS A 124 -15.51 6.31 10.06
C LYS A 124 -14.08 6.41 9.54
N PRO A 125 -13.04 6.07 10.33
CA PRO A 125 -11.66 6.03 9.84
C PRO A 125 -11.51 5.09 8.64
N LEU A 126 -10.82 5.57 7.59
CA LEU A 126 -10.57 4.81 6.37
C LEU A 126 -9.34 3.92 6.54
N LEU A 127 -9.50 2.61 6.47
CA LEU A 127 -8.40 1.65 6.44
C LEU A 127 -8.45 0.84 5.14
N LEU A 128 -7.34 0.87 4.39
CA LEU A 128 -7.19 0.06 3.19
C LEU A 128 -6.45 -1.24 3.49
N VAL A 129 -6.84 -2.30 2.79
CA VAL A 129 -6.14 -3.60 2.78
C VAL A 129 -5.69 -3.93 1.37
N TYR A 130 -4.38 -4.11 1.21
CA TYR A 130 -3.77 -4.28 -0.11
C TYR A 130 -4.12 -5.61 -0.78
N ARG A 131 -4.17 -6.70 -0.01
CA ARG A 131 -4.39 -8.06 -0.50
C ARG A 131 -5.47 -8.78 0.31
N THR A 132 -6.73 -8.41 0.12
CA THR A 132 -7.84 -9.06 0.87
C THR A 132 -7.96 -10.55 0.57
N GLU A 133 -7.55 -11.00 -0.61
CA GLU A 133 -7.54 -12.39 -1.03
C GLU A 133 -6.51 -13.28 -0.30
N LEU A 134 -5.59 -12.67 0.45
CA LEU A 134 -4.64 -13.41 1.29
C LEU A 134 -5.15 -13.64 2.71
N LEU A 135 -6.20 -12.92 3.13
CA LEU A 135 -6.83 -13.14 4.43
C LEU A 135 -7.57 -14.48 4.41
N PRO A 136 -7.40 -15.33 5.42
CA PRO A 136 -8.11 -16.61 5.51
C PRO A 136 -9.64 -16.45 5.55
N ASP A 137 -10.12 -15.45 6.28
CA ASP A 137 -11.53 -15.05 6.37
C ASP A 137 -11.61 -13.52 6.48
N PRO A 138 -11.68 -12.79 5.35
CA PRO A 138 -11.69 -11.33 5.37
C PRO A 138 -12.94 -10.76 6.08
N ALA A 139 -14.09 -11.44 6.01
CA ALA A 139 -15.30 -10.98 6.69
C ALA A 139 -15.14 -11.06 8.21
N ARG A 140 -14.56 -12.14 8.71
CA ARG A 140 -14.28 -12.30 10.14
C ARG A 140 -13.24 -11.30 10.64
N THR A 141 -12.17 -11.10 9.89
CA THR A 141 -11.16 -10.06 10.19
C THR A 141 -11.81 -8.66 10.28
N ALA A 142 -12.65 -8.30 9.30
CA ALA A 142 -13.39 -7.04 9.30
C ALA A 142 -14.30 -6.88 10.53
N GLU A 143 -15.01 -7.96 10.92
CA GLU A 143 -15.84 -7.96 12.11
C GLU A 143 -15.04 -7.72 13.39
N VAL A 144 -13.94 -8.45 13.59
CA VAL A 144 -13.04 -8.29 14.75
C VAL A 144 -12.53 -6.85 14.83
N TRP A 145 -12.09 -6.27 13.73
CA TRP A 145 -11.58 -4.91 13.68
C TRP A 145 -12.65 -3.87 14.04
N ARG A 146 -13.85 -4.00 13.50
CA ARG A 146 -14.97 -3.08 13.82
C ARG A 146 -15.42 -3.20 15.28
N GLU A 147 -15.49 -4.43 15.81
CA GLU A 147 -15.83 -4.63 17.22
C GLU A 147 -14.82 -3.95 18.14
N GLU A 148 -13.53 -4.15 17.88
CA GLU A 148 -12.49 -3.58 18.72
C GLU A 148 -12.40 -2.05 18.58
N ALA A 149 -12.60 -1.50 17.37
CA ALA A 149 -12.69 -0.06 17.17
C ALA A 149 -13.85 0.55 17.96
N ARG A 150 -15.03 -0.09 17.97
CA ARG A 150 -16.17 0.33 18.79
C ARG A 150 -15.85 0.26 20.29
N ARG A 151 -15.22 -0.81 20.76
CA ARG A 151 -14.79 -0.96 22.17
C ARG A 151 -13.78 0.15 22.60
N ALA A 152 -12.93 0.56 21.67
CA ALA A 152 -11.97 1.65 21.88
C ALA A 152 -12.57 3.07 21.76
N GLY A 153 -13.87 3.19 21.50
CA GLY A 153 -14.56 4.48 21.36
C GLY A 153 -14.33 5.19 20.02
N ILE A 154 -13.72 4.51 19.05
CA ILE A 154 -13.48 5.04 17.69
C ILE A 154 -14.79 5.09 16.88
N GLY A 155 -15.72 4.22 17.19
CA GLY A 155 -16.90 3.96 16.37
C GLY A 155 -16.64 2.85 15.35
N ASP A 156 -17.31 2.92 14.21
CA ASP A 156 -17.13 1.96 13.13
C ASP A 156 -15.96 2.33 12.21
N LEU A 157 -15.48 1.38 11.41
CA LEU A 157 -14.43 1.58 10.42
C LEU A 157 -14.99 1.58 9.01
N TYR A 158 -14.43 2.40 8.13
CA TYR A 158 -14.63 2.30 6.69
C TYR A 158 -13.49 1.47 6.10
N LEU A 159 -13.79 0.24 5.69
CA LEU A 159 -12.81 -0.71 5.18
C LEU A 159 -12.85 -0.74 3.65
N ALA A 160 -11.71 -0.48 3.02
CA ALA A 160 -11.59 -0.54 1.58
C ALA A 160 -10.57 -1.58 1.14
N ARG A 161 -10.94 -2.42 0.15
CA ARG A 161 -10.00 -3.33 -0.50
C ARG A 161 -9.30 -2.66 -1.66
N VAL A 162 -8.04 -2.97 -1.88
CA VAL A 162 -7.31 -2.53 -3.07
C VAL A 162 -7.49 -3.53 -4.21
N GLU A 163 -7.91 -3.05 -5.38
CA GLU A 163 -8.09 -3.84 -6.60
C GLU A 163 -6.84 -3.81 -7.49
N GLY A 164 -5.77 -4.48 -7.06
CA GLY A 164 -4.56 -4.64 -7.87
C GLY A 164 -4.47 -6.01 -8.53
N PHE A 165 -4.58 -7.06 -7.74
CA PHE A 165 -4.33 -8.44 -8.16
C PHE A 165 -5.61 -9.21 -8.50
N VAL A 166 -6.62 -9.10 -7.67
CA VAL A 166 -7.92 -9.73 -7.87
C VAL A 166 -8.97 -8.64 -8.05
N LYS A 167 -9.65 -8.65 -9.19
CA LYS A 167 -10.64 -7.65 -9.59
C LYS A 167 -12.06 -8.18 -9.53
N GLY A 168 -13.01 -7.24 -9.38
CA GLY A 168 -14.44 -7.53 -9.50
C GLY A 168 -15.03 -8.32 -8.33
N VAL A 169 -14.38 -8.36 -7.18
CA VAL A 169 -14.96 -8.88 -5.95
C VAL A 169 -15.83 -7.78 -5.34
N ASP A 170 -17.11 -8.08 -5.10
CA ASP A 170 -17.98 -7.17 -4.36
C ASP A 170 -17.43 -7.01 -2.92
N PRO A 171 -17.01 -5.80 -2.52
CA PRO A 171 -16.47 -5.58 -1.18
C PRO A 171 -17.45 -5.98 -0.08
N ASN A 172 -18.74 -5.78 -0.27
CA ASN A 172 -19.73 -6.16 0.74
C ASN A 172 -19.76 -7.66 1.01
N SER A 173 -19.49 -8.48 -0.02
CA SER A 173 -19.45 -9.94 0.13
C SER A 173 -18.36 -10.45 1.06
N ILE A 174 -17.34 -9.61 1.32
CA ILE A 174 -16.21 -9.92 2.19
C ILE A 174 -16.13 -9.00 3.43
N GLY A 175 -17.24 -8.32 3.75
CA GLY A 175 -17.33 -7.44 4.92
C GLY A 175 -16.63 -6.08 4.79
N PHE A 176 -16.30 -5.64 3.57
CA PHE A 176 -15.70 -4.33 3.29
C PHE A 176 -16.74 -3.37 2.71
N ASP A 177 -16.48 -2.06 2.79
CA ASP A 177 -17.42 -1.03 2.35
C ASP A 177 -17.15 -0.58 0.90
N ALA A 178 -15.90 -0.67 0.43
CA ALA A 178 -15.51 -0.17 -0.89
C ALA A 178 -14.33 -0.94 -1.51
N ALA A 179 -14.15 -0.73 -2.81
CA ALA A 179 -12.96 -1.13 -3.54
C ALA A 179 -12.26 0.11 -4.13
N VAL A 180 -10.94 0.12 -4.09
CA VAL A 180 -10.10 1.18 -4.66
C VAL A 180 -9.24 0.58 -5.78
N GLU A 181 -9.40 1.09 -7.00
CA GLU A 181 -8.53 0.68 -8.10
C GLU A 181 -7.08 1.11 -7.87
N PHE A 182 -6.17 0.17 -8.02
CA PHE A 182 -4.74 0.44 -7.88
C PHE A 182 -4.14 0.80 -9.25
N ALA A 183 -3.90 2.08 -9.47
CA ALA A 183 -3.24 2.57 -10.67
C ALA A 183 -1.70 2.48 -10.50
N PRO A 184 -0.92 2.12 -11.55
CA PRO A 184 -1.37 1.86 -12.92
C PRO A 184 -1.85 0.43 -13.21
N ASP A 185 -1.76 -0.51 -12.26
CA ASP A 185 -2.05 -1.93 -12.48
C ASP A 185 -3.51 -2.20 -12.87
N ALA A 186 -4.43 -1.34 -12.43
CA ALA A 186 -5.83 -1.39 -12.82
C ALA A 186 -6.04 -0.99 -14.29
N PHE A 187 -5.16 -0.15 -14.83
CA PHE A 187 -5.24 0.26 -16.22
C PHE A 187 -4.56 -0.79 -17.11
N LYS A 188 -5.27 -1.26 -18.13
CA LYS A 188 -4.64 -2.00 -19.22
C LYS A 188 -3.81 -1.00 -20.04
N ALA A 189 -2.59 -0.74 -19.61
CA ALA A 189 -1.63 0.06 -20.38
C ALA A 189 -1.40 -0.61 -21.72
N GLY A 190 -1.98 -0.06 -22.77
CA GLY A 190 -1.79 -0.45 -24.15
C GLY A 190 -2.23 -1.87 -24.52
N THR A 191 -2.51 -2.09 -25.78
CA THR A 191 -2.58 -3.42 -26.37
C THR A 191 -1.17 -3.96 -26.52
N ALA A 192 -0.87 -5.09 -25.89
CA ALA A 192 0.40 -5.78 -26.18
C ALA A 192 0.52 -5.93 -27.70
N LEU A 193 1.59 -5.35 -28.28
CA LEU A 193 1.86 -5.40 -29.73
C LEU A 193 1.81 -6.82 -30.28
N PHE A 194 2.04 -7.80 -29.43
CA PHE A 194 1.97 -9.22 -29.79
C PHE A 194 1.17 -9.98 -28.73
N ARG A 195 0.02 -10.53 -29.11
CA ARG A 195 -0.81 -11.41 -28.28
C ARG A 195 -0.75 -12.85 -28.79
N GLY A 196 -0.80 -13.83 -27.88
CA GLY A 196 -0.99 -15.23 -28.21
C GLY A 196 0.29 -16.02 -28.46
N ARG A 197 0.20 -17.04 -29.32
CA ARG A 197 1.28 -18.01 -29.59
C ARG A 197 2.57 -17.37 -30.12
N THR A 198 2.43 -16.33 -30.94
CA THR A 198 3.57 -15.58 -31.52
C THR A 198 4.38 -14.85 -30.46
N ALA A 199 3.74 -14.20 -29.48
CA ALA A 199 4.43 -13.52 -28.39
C ALA A 199 5.20 -14.51 -27.49
N ARG A 200 4.62 -15.70 -27.24
CA ARG A 200 5.30 -16.77 -26.51
C ARG A 200 6.51 -17.31 -27.27
N LEU A 201 6.38 -17.49 -28.59
CA LEU A 201 7.47 -18.00 -29.42
C LEU A 201 8.65 -17.02 -29.47
N LEU A 202 8.38 -15.74 -29.71
CA LEU A 202 9.39 -14.68 -29.77
C LEU A 202 10.05 -14.45 -28.40
N GLY A 203 9.29 -14.59 -27.29
CA GLY A 203 9.82 -14.54 -25.94
C GLY A 203 10.70 -15.73 -25.59
N LYS A 204 10.36 -16.94 -26.08
CA LYS A 204 11.15 -18.16 -25.88
C LYS A 204 12.53 -18.10 -26.57
N PHE A 205 12.61 -17.45 -27.73
CA PHE A 205 13.86 -17.23 -28.46
C PHE A 205 14.61 -15.96 -28.07
N LYS A 206 14.17 -15.24 -27.01
CA LYS A 206 14.75 -13.97 -26.56
C LYS A 206 14.87 -12.90 -27.68
N LEU A 207 14.06 -13.00 -28.71
CA LEU A 207 14.07 -12.10 -29.87
C LEU A 207 13.35 -10.76 -29.61
N LEU A 208 12.63 -10.66 -28.46
CA LEU A 208 12.02 -9.42 -28.01
C LEU A 208 12.63 -9.02 -26.65
N PRO A 209 13.30 -7.88 -26.57
CA PRO A 209 13.67 -7.32 -25.28
C PRO A 209 12.43 -7.10 -24.40
N ALA A 210 12.55 -7.29 -23.09
CA ALA A 210 11.45 -7.14 -22.14
C ALA A 210 10.78 -5.75 -22.21
N VAL A 211 11.51 -4.74 -22.67
CA VAL A 211 11.08 -3.34 -22.85
C VAL A 211 9.96 -3.17 -23.91
N PHE A 212 9.86 -4.05 -24.88
CA PHE A 212 8.81 -3.95 -25.93
C PHE A 212 7.48 -4.59 -25.53
N ARG A 213 7.33 -5.06 -24.30
CA ARG A 213 6.05 -5.64 -23.85
C ARG A 213 5.01 -4.59 -23.47
N TYR A 214 5.42 -3.34 -23.27
CA TYR A 214 4.55 -2.23 -22.89
C TYR A 214 4.93 -1.00 -23.73
N SER A 215 4.11 -0.65 -24.69
CA SER A 215 4.11 0.70 -25.24
C SER A 215 3.22 1.56 -24.36
N TRP A 216 3.78 2.61 -23.82
CA TRP A 216 3.07 3.69 -23.14
C TRP A 216 2.24 4.48 -24.15
#